data_8bef5e7de9c084d4b30cb96707ec93bf
#
_entry.id   8bef5e7de9c084d4b30cb96707ec93bf
#
_cell.length_a   1.000
_cell.length_b   1.000
_cell.length_c   1.000
_cell.angle_alpha   90.00
_cell.angle_beta   90.00
_cell.angle_gamma   90.00
#
_symmetry.space_group_name_H-M   'P 1'
#
loop_
_entity.id
_entity.type
_entity.pdbx_description
1 polymer ?
#
loop_
_entity_poly.entity_id
_entity_poly.type
_entity_poly.pdbx_seq_one_letter_code
_entity_poly.pdbx_strand_id
1 'polypeptide(L)'
;EKDDSDPEAFVNQKPWKRIIVLFMGAFFNFLSAIIFSFILLVSFGYDIKVVDTLSPDSINTNLQKGDIIWEVNDEKVDFAFSGTMQELVAKHKNEEGVTLTIERNGEIRKEYCRFYDITNADGSTTRAIGIQTVSTYRYSFGKALLRAVPMAFGFAWLVLKSLWMLITFQIPITSLGGTITTISVMAEATSANIANLFIFLPLIAANLAMFNLLPFPALDGAHILFTIIEWIRKKPINRKVENMIHTIGLFVLLAFVVVVDIIHFVV
;
A
#
# COMPACT_ATOMS: atom_id res chain seq x y z
N GLU A 1 -10.92 15.04 36.48
CA GLU A 1 -10.47 13.96 37.40
C GLU A 1 -11.30 12.72 37.09
N LYS A 2 -10.73 11.71 36.43
CA LYS A 2 -11.43 10.45 36.19
C LYS A 2 -11.44 9.67 37.48
N ASP A 3 -12.62 9.30 37.93
CA ASP A 3 -12.81 8.51 39.14
C ASP A 3 -12.24 7.10 38.90
N ASP A 4 -11.01 6.87 39.38
CA ASP A 4 -10.32 5.57 39.30
C ASP A 4 -10.99 4.51 40.18
N SER A 5 -12.04 4.86 40.96
CA SER A 5 -12.80 3.95 41.79
C SER A 5 -13.95 3.26 41.07
N ASP A 6 -14.33 3.71 39.86
CA ASP A 6 -15.41 3.10 39.08
C ASP A 6 -14.96 1.73 38.52
N PRO A 7 -15.60 0.62 38.91
CA PRO A 7 -15.29 -0.70 38.39
C PRO A 7 -15.52 -0.84 36.88
N GLU A 8 -16.38 0.01 36.28
CA GLU A 8 -16.69 -0.01 34.86
C GLU A 8 -15.73 0.85 34.03
N ALA A 9 -14.89 1.67 34.69
CA ALA A 9 -13.90 2.47 33.99
C ALA A 9 -12.99 1.58 33.13
N PHE A 10 -12.69 2.03 31.92
CA PHE A 10 -11.84 1.31 30.93
C PHE A 10 -10.56 0.77 31.56
N VAL A 11 -9.95 1.55 32.41
CA VAL A 11 -8.69 1.25 33.09
C VAL A 11 -8.76 0.12 34.08
N ASN A 12 -9.94 -0.14 34.65
CA ASN A 12 -10.22 -1.18 35.65
C ASN A 12 -10.72 -2.48 34.98
N GLN A 13 -10.96 -2.45 33.66
CA GLN A 13 -11.35 -3.64 32.90
C GLN A 13 -10.21 -4.64 32.74
N LYS A 14 -10.58 -5.92 32.56
CA LYS A 14 -9.61 -7.00 32.31
C LYS A 14 -8.74 -6.65 31.09
N PRO A 15 -7.42 -6.93 31.10
CA PRO A 15 -6.49 -6.54 30.02
C PRO A 15 -6.95 -6.93 28.62
N TRP A 16 -7.50 -8.14 28.44
CA TRP A 16 -7.98 -8.57 27.14
C TRP A 16 -9.15 -7.73 26.60
N LYS A 17 -10.04 -7.23 27.48
CA LYS A 17 -11.13 -6.32 27.07
C LYS A 17 -10.57 -4.97 26.61
N ARG A 18 -9.58 -4.45 27.35
CA ARG A 18 -8.89 -3.21 26.99
C ARG A 18 -8.19 -3.34 25.63
N ILE A 19 -7.50 -4.44 25.38
CA ILE A 19 -6.84 -4.73 24.09
C ILE A 19 -7.87 -4.76 22.96
N ILE A 20 -9.01 -5.45 23.13
CA ILE A 20 -10.06 -5.48 22.11
C ILE A 20 -10.57 -4.09 21.80
N VAL A 21 -10.88 -3.26 22.80
CA VAL A 21 -11.39 -1.89 22.57
C VAL A 21 -10.38 -1.05 21.80
N LEU A 22 -9.10 -1.10 22.18
CA LEU A 22 -8.03 -0.37 21.47
C LEU A 22 -7.82 -0.89 20.04
N PHE A 23 -7.87 -2.21 19.85
CA PHE A 23 -7.75 -2.81 18.53
C PHE A 23 -8.92 -2.45 17.61
N MET A 24 -10.12 -2.28 18.16
CA MET A 24 -11.32 -1.94 17.38
C MET A 24 -11.19 -0.63 16.62
N GLY A 25 -10.43 0.35 17.12
CA GLY A 25 -10.14 1.60 16.38
C GLY A 25 -9.44 1.31 15.05
N ALA A 26 -8.35 0.56 15.08
CA ALA A 26 -7.63 0.13 13.90
C ALA A 26 -8.46 -0.81 13.01
N PHE A 27 -9.24 -1.69 13.60
CA PHE A 27 -10.12 -2.62 12.87
C PHE A 27 -11.18 -1.88 12.05
N PHE A 28 -11.85 -0.88 12.63
CA PHE A 28 -12.86 -0.11 11.89
C PHE A 28 -12.24 0.76 10.78
N ASN A 29 -11.05 1.28 10.98
CA ASN A 29 -10.30 1.94 9.91
C ASN A 29 -9.98 0.97 8.76
N PHE A 30 -9.56 -0.26 9.07
CA PHE A 30 -9.31 -1.28 8.07
C PHE A 30 -10.59 -1.75 7.36
N LEU A 31 -11.69 -1.90 8.08
CA LEU A 31 -13.00 -2.18 7.51
C LEU A 31 -13.44 -1.07 6.55
N SER A 32 -13.20 0.19 6.92
CA SER A 32 -13.45 1.35 6.06
C SER A 32 -12.59 1.29 4.78
N ALA A 33 -11.32 0.86 4.88
CA ALA A 33 -10.47 0.66 3.72
C ALA A 33 -11.05 -0.39 2.75
N ILE A 34 -11.63 -1.48 3.26
CA ILE A 34 -12.30 -2.49 2.43
C ILE A 34 -13.53 -1.89 1.74
N ILE A 35 -14.37 -1.16 2.48
CA ILE A 35 -15.59 -0.53 1.93
C ILE A 35 -15.22 0.48 0.85
N PHE A 36 -14.24 1.36 1.10
CA PHE A 36 -13.78 2.33 0.12
C PHE A 36 -13.13 1.68 -1.11
N SER A 37 -12.37 0.59 -0.92
CA SER A 37 -11.84 -0.21 -2.02
C SER A 37 -12.97 -0.80 -2.88
N PHE A 38 -14.02 -1.31 -2.25
CA PHE A 38 -15.18 -1.83 -2.96
C PHE A 38 -15.89 -0.73 -3.77
N ILE A 39 -16.15 0.43 -3.16
CA ILE A 39 -16.77 1.58 -3.82
C ILE A 39 -15.91 2.04 -5.01
N LEU A 40 -14.59 2.15 -4.82
CA LEU A 40 -13.66 2.50 -5.89
C LEU A 40 -13.74 1.53 -7.06
N LEU A 41 -13.67 0.23 -6.79
CA LEU A 41 -13.67 -0.82 -7.82
C LEU A 41 -15.00 -0.94 -8.55
N VAL A 42 -16.13 -0.69 -7.88
CA VAL A 42 -17.46 -0.67 -8.53
C VAL A 42 -17.64 0.57 -9.38
N SER A 43 -17.18 1.74 -8.90
CA SER A 43 -17.41 3.03 -9.58
C SER A 43 -16.46 3.26 -10.73
N PHE A 44 -15.18 2.87 -10.59
CA PHE A 44 -14.13 3.19 -11.57
C PHE A 44 -13.51 1.95 -12.23
N GLY A 45 -13.92 0.74 -11.80
CA GLY A 45 -13.35 -0.51 -12.30
C GLY A 45 -11.99 -0.85 -11.66
N TYR A 46 -11.43 -1.97 -12.07
CA TYR A 46 -10.10 -2.39 -11.67
C TYR A 46 -9.13 -2.35 -12.86
N ASP A 47 -7.92 -1.89 -12.60
CA ASP A 47 -6.86 -1.78 -13.59
C ASP A 47 -6.43 -3.17 -14.10
N ILE A 48 -6.28 -3.27 -15.41
CA ILE A 48 -5.70 -4.42 -16.10
C ILE A 48 -4.65 -3.92 -17.09
N LYS A 49 -3.58 -4.67 -17.25
CA LYS A 49 -2.54 -4.38 -18.24
C LYS A 49 -2.85 -5.11 -19.53
N VAL A 50 -3.01 -4.35 -20.58
CA VAL A 50 -3.35 -4.86 -21.92
C VAL A 50 -2.19 -4.57 -22.85
N VAL A 51 -1.79 -5.55 -23.66
CA VAL A 51 -0.79 -5.36 -24.73
C VAL A 51 -1.40 -4.42 -25.78
N ASP A 52 -0.80 -3.26 -25.98
CA ASP A 52 -1.22 -2.28 -26.99
C ASP A 52 -0.43 -2.46 -28.27
N THR A 53 0.90 -2.46 -28.17
CA THR A 53 1.78 -2.59 -29.34
C THR A 53 2.97 -3.49 -29.00
N LEU A 54 3.48 -4.15 -30.01
CA LEU A 54 4.77 -4.82 -29.97
C LEU A 54 5.80 -3.87 -30.62
N SER A 55 7.03 -3.88 -30.10
CA SER A 55 8.13 -3.17 -30.76
C SER A 55 8.27 -3.66 -32.20
N PRO A 56 8.64 -2.80 -33.17
CA PRO A 56 8.77 -3.19 -34.58
C PRO A 56 9.67 -4.41 -34.80
N ASP A 57 10.74 -4.51 -34.00
CA ASP A 57 11.72 -5.61 -34.05
C ASP A 57 11.43 -6.69 -33.00
N SER A 58 10.20 -6.79 -32.51
CA SER A 58 9.85 -7.77 -31.48
C SER A 58 9.99 -9.19 -32.00
N ILE A 59 10.76 -9.99 -31.27
CA ILE A 59 10.90 -11.45 -31.51
C ILE A 59 9.74 -12.24 -30.86
N ASN A 60 8.94 -11.60 -30.00
CA ASN A 60 7.84 -12.20 -29.25
C ASN A 60 6.52 -12.07 -30.02
N THR A 61 6.45 -12.68 -31.19
CA THR A 61 5.29 -12.62 -32.10
C THR A 61 4.09 -13.46 -31.63
N ASN A 62 4.27 -14.23 -30.56
CA ASN A 62 3.22 -15.03 -29.91
C ASN A 62 2.20 -14.16 -29.13
N LEU A 63 2.59 -12.94 -28.75
CA LEU A 63 1.68 -11.96 -28.14
C LEU A 63 0.93 -11.16 -29.20
N GLN A 64 -0.26 -10.71 -28.84
CA GLN A 64 -1.15 -9.94 -29.72
C GLN A 64 -1.68 -8.72 -28.99
N LYS A 65 -1.99 -7.66 -29.75
CA LYS A 65 -2.74 -6.52 -29.23
C LYS A 65 -4.06 -6.98 -28.63
N GLY A 66 -4.35 -6.53 -27.42
CA GLY A 66 -5.55 -6.90 -26.68
C GLY A 66 -5.35 -8.04 -25.65
N ASP A 67 -4.18 -8.69 -25.63
CA ASP A 67 -3.87 -9.67 -24.60
C ASP A 67 -3.81 -8.99 -23.23
N ILE A 68 -4.52 -9.54 -22.25
CA ILE A 68 -4.53 -9.03 -20.87
C ILE A 68 -3.47 -9.81 -20.09
N ILE A 69 -2.55 -9.12 -19.46
CA ILE A 69 -1.48 -9.74 -18.69
C ILE A 69 -1.90 -9.85 -17.22
N TRP A 70 -1.89 -11.06 -16.70
CA TRP A 70 -2.25 -11.36 -15.31
C TRP A 70 -1.05 -11.68 -14.44
N GLU A 71 -0.05 -12.40 -14.97
CA GLU A 71 1.10 -12.86 -14.20
C GLU A 71 2.38 -12.81 -15.04
N VAL A 72 3.53 -12.67 -14.36
CA VAL A 72 4.88 -12.81 -14.90
C VAL A 72 5.58 -13.87 -14.07
N ASN A 73 6.01 -15.00 -14.69
CA ASN A 73 6.60 -16.16 -14.00
C ASN A 73 5.77 -16.62 -12.79
N ASP A 74 4.43 -16.75 -12.97
CA ASP A 74 3.46 -17.12 -11.94
C ASP A 74 3.31 -16.11 -10.77
N GLU A 75 4.02 -14.97 -10.82
CA GLU A 75 3.79 -13.84 -9.91
C GLU A 75 2.71 -12.91 -10.48
N LYS A 76 1.65 -12.66 -9.72
CA LYS A 76 0.55 -11.78 -10.17
C LYS A 76 1.01 -10.35 -10.37
N VAL A 77 0.55 -9.72 -11.44
CA VAL A 77 0.75 -8.29 -11.65
C VAL A 77 -0.14 -7.53 -10.67
N ASP A 78 0.44 -7.09 -9.56
CA ASP A 78 -0.24 -6.37 -8.49
C ASP A 78 0.71 -5.35 -7.88
N PHE A 79 0.33 -4.07 -7.95
CA PHE A 79 1.18 -2.97 -7.49
C PHE A 79 1.55 -3.04 -6.00
N ALA A 80 0.71 -3.69 -5.20
CA ALA A 80 0.85 -3.71 -3.75
C ALA A 80 1.70 -4.87 -3.23
N PHE A 81 1.49 -6.07 -3.77
CA PHE A 81 2.13 -7.28 -3.23
C PHE A 81 3.34 -7.73 -4.03
N SER A 82 3.15 -7.94 -5.32
CA SER A 82 4.17 -8.55 -6.18
C SER A 82 4.97 -7.52 -6.98
N GLY A 83 4.35 -6.40 -7.29
CA GLY A 83 4.90 -5.31 -8.08
C GLY A 83 4.17 -5.07 -9.39
N THR A 84 4.52 -3.98 -10.05
CA THR A 84 4.01 -3.66 -11.38
C THR A 84 4.58 -4.64 -12.41
N MET A 85 3.94 -4.72 -13.57
CA MET A 85 4.45 -5.55 -14.66
C MET A 85 5.90 -5.21 -15.00
N GLN A 86 6.24 -3.93 -15.06
CA GLN A 86 7.59 -3.46 -15.36
C GLN A 86 8.61 -3.92 -14.31
N GLU A 87 8.26 -3.82 -13.02
CA GLU A 87 9.13 -4.29 -11.94
C GLU A 87 9.33 -5.81 -11.99
N LEU A 88 8.25 -6.58 -12.23
CA LEU A 88 8.33 -8.03 -12.34
C LEU A 88 9.19 -8.47 -13.54
N VAL A 89 9.00 -7.86 -14.70
CA VAL A 89 9.84 -8.12 -15.87
C VAL A 89 11.30 -7.74 -15.60
N ALA A 90 11.54 -6.57 -14.98
CA ALA A 90 12.89 -6.11 -14.66
C ALA A 90 13.63 -7.02 -13.67
N LYS A 91 12.91 -7.64 -12.73
CA LYS A 91 13.44 -8.63 -11.77
C LYS A 91 14.10 -9.81 -12.48
N HIS A 92 13.55 -10.22 -13.62
CA HIS A 92 14.01 -11.37 -14.41
C HIS A 92 14.87 -11.03 -15.64
N LYS A 93 15.29 -9.76 -15.81
CA LYS A 93 16.01 -9.29 -17.00
C LYS A 93 17.33 -10.02 -17.30
N ASN A 94 17.90 -10.71 -16.31
CA ASN A 94 19.14 -11.49 -16.46
C ASN A 94 18.89 -12.93 -16.94
N GLU A 95 17.61 -13.35 -17.02
CA GLU A 95 17.20 -14.65 -17.54
C GLU A 95 17.07 -14.60 -19.08
N GLU A 96 16.87 -15.74 -19.72
CA GLU A 96 16.64 -15.80 -21.16
C GLU A 96 15.30 -15.22 -21.57
N GLY A 97 14.28 -15.35 -20.70
CA GLY A 97 12.93 -14.86 -20.92
C GLY A 97 12.05 -15.02 -19.70
N VAL A 98 10.80 -14.63 -19.86
CA VAL A 98 9.74 -14.74 -18.85
C VAL A 98 8.51 -15.40 -19.44
N THR A 99 7.77 -16.13 -18.62
CA THR A 99 6.45 -16.68 -18.98
C THR A 99 5.37 -15.69 -18.52
N LEU A 100 4.56 -15.20 -19.46
CA LEU A 100 3.41 -14.37 -19.18
C LEU A 100 2.13 -15.22 -19.16
N THR A 101 1.37 -15.15 -18.07
CA THR A 101 -0.01 -15.65 -18.05
C THR A 101 -0.91 -14.57 -18.61
N ILE A 102 -1.50 -14.82 -19.77
CA ILE A 102 -2.38 -13.87 -20.49
C ILE A 102 -3.80 -14.39 -20.60
N GLU A 103 -4.75 -13.47 -20.75
CA GLU A 103 -6.13 -13.76 -21.19
C GLU A 103 -6.30 -13.24 -22.61
N ARG A 104 -6.62 -14.13 -23.55
CA ARG A 104 -6.94 -13.82 -24.94
C ARG A 104 -8.33 -14.39 -25.27
N ASN A 105 -9.26 -13.54 -25.66
CA ASN A 105 -10.65 -13.92 -25.98
C ASN A 105 -11.35 -14.69 -24.82
N GLY A 106 -11.01 -14.41 -23.56
CA GLY A 106 -11.57 -15.07 -22.40
C GLY A 106 -10.86 -16.37 -21.99
N GLU A 107 -9.88 -16.84 -22.76
CA GLU A 107 -9.08 -18.03 -22.42
C GLU A 107 -7.74 -17.62 -21.77
N ILE A 108 -7.39 -18.31 -20.70
CA ILE A 108 -6.09 -18.13 -20.04
C ILE A 108 -5.06 -18.99 -20.76
N ARG A 109 -3.94 -18.36 -21.10
CA ARG A 109 -2.81 -19.00 -21.78
C ARG A 109 -1.50 -18.57 -21.16
N LYS A 110 -0.47 -19.43 -21.27
CA LYS A 110 0.90 -19.08 -20.89
C LYS A 110 1.72 -18.90 -22.15
N GLU A 111 2.35 -17.74 -22.28
CA GLU A 111 3.17 -17.37 -23.41
C GLU A 111 4.59 -17.07 -22.93
N TYR A 112 5.58 -17.74 -23.53
CA TYR A 112 6.98 -17.51 -23.21
C TYR A 112 7.53 -16.36 -24.06
N CYS A 113 8.08 -15.35 -23.40
CA CYS A 113 8.65 -14.16 -24.03
C CYS A 113 10.15 -14.09 -23.73
N ARG A 114 10.96 -13.99 -24.78
CA ARG A 114 12.41 -13.86 -24.68
C ARG A 114 12.81 -12.41 -24.48
N PHE A 115 13.84 -12.22 -23.68
CA PHE A 115 14.52 -10.92 -23.62
C PHE A 115 15.45 -10.76 -24.82
N TYR A 116 15.47 -9.55 -25.35
CA TYR A 116 16.42 -9.14 -26.39
C TYR A 116 16.78 -7.67 -26.19
N ASP A 117 17.85 -7.24 -26.84
CA ASP A 117 18.35 -5.88 -26.71
C ASP A 117 17.61 -4.96 -27.68
N ILE A 118 16.99 -3.93 -27.16
CA ILE A 118 16.26 -2.91 -27.90
C ILE A 118 17.11 -1.64 -27.89
N THR A 119 17.39 -1.08 -29.07
CA THR A 119 18.07 0.20 -29.20
C THR A 119 17.04 1.32 -29.10
N ASN A 120 17.17 2.17 -28.09
CA ASN A 120 16.32 3.34 -27.89
C ASN A 120 16.67 4.45 -28.87
N ALA A 121 15.79 5.46 -28.98
CA ALA A 121 15.99 6.61 -29.87
C ALA A 121 17.25 7.47 -29.53
N ASP A 122 17.70 7.40 -28.26
CA ASP A 122 18.93 8.05 -27.77
C ASP A 122 20.22 7.24 -28.03
N GLY A 123 20.11 6.07 -28.68
CA GLY A 123 21.21 5.16 -28.96
C GLY A 123 21.56 4.24 -27.77
N SER A 124 20.89 4.35 -26.63
CA SER A 124 21.07 3.43 -25.50
C SER A 124 20.43 2.07 -25.81
N THR A 125 21.00 0.99 -25.25
CA THR A 125 20.46 -0.35 -25.40
C THR A 125 19.81 -0.80 -24.10
N THR A 126 18.56 -1.24 -24.18
CA THR A 126 17.81 -1.75 -23.04
C THR A 126 17.37 -3.18 -23.31
N ARG A 127 17.63 -4.09 -22.37
CA ARG A 127 17.16 -5.47 -22.45
C ARG A 127 15.71 -5.55 -21.98
N ALA A 128 14.80 -5.93 -22.88
CA ALA A 128 13.38 -5.98 -22.66
C ALA A 128 12.70 -7.07 -23.49
N ILE A 129 11.42 -7.33 -23.23
CA ILE A 129 10.59 -8.27 -23.99
C ILE A 129 9.85 -7.60 -25.17
N GLY A 130 10.04 -6.30 -25.36
CA GLY A 130 9.56 -5.55 -26.54
C GLY A 130 8.06 -5.43 -26.66
N ILE A 131 7.34 -5.24 -25.55
CA ILE A 131 5.91 -5.00 -25.54
C ILE A 131 5.61 -3.66 -24.85
N GLN A 132 4.63 -2.96 -25.38
CA GLN A 132 4.05 -1.79 -24.73
C GLN A 132 2.67 -2.17 -24.21
N THR A 133 2.39 -1.79 -22.98
CA THR A 133 1.11 -2.06 -22.34
C THR A 133 0.42 -0.77 -21.95
N VAL A 134 -0.90 -0.77 -22.06
CA VAL A 134 -1.76 0.30 -21.57
C VAL A 134 -2.59 -0.21 -20.40
N SER A 135 -2.92 0.71 -19.50
CA SER A 135 -3.88 0.43 -18.44
C SER A 135 -5.29 0.61 -18.96
N THR A 136 -6.13 -0.41 -18.74
CA THR A 136 -7.55 -0.37 -19.07
C THR A 136 -8.35 -0.78 -17.84
N TYR A 137 -9.55 -0.26 -17.69
CA TYR A 137 -10.43 -0.56 -16.57
C TYR A 137 -11.51 -1.55 -16.96
N ARG A 138 -11.66 -2.60 -16.16
CA ARG A 138 -12.73 -3.59 -16.32
C ARG A 138 -13.71 -3.48 -15.16
N TYR A 139 -15.01 -3.45 -15.48
CA TYR A 139 -16.08 -3.33 -14.50
C TYR A 139 -16.70 -4.69 -14.25
N SER A 140 -16.85 -5.08 -13.01
CA SER A 140 -17.55 -6.28 -12.59
C SER A 140 -17.86 -6.23 -11.11
N PHE A 141 -19.13 -6.19 -10.74
CA PHE A 141 -19.56 -6.14 -9.33
C PHE A 141 -19.00 -7.32 -8.52
N GLY A 142 -19.15 -8.54 -9.01
CA GLY A 142 -18.65 -9.73 -8.32
C GLY A 142 -17.13 -9.74 -8.15
N LYS A 143 -16.39 -9.32 -9.19
CA LYS A 143 -14.92 -9.22 -9.10
C LYS A 143 -14.50 -8.04 -8.21
N ALA A 144 -15.25 -6.93 -8.18
CA ALA A 144 -14.99 -5.81 -7.28
C ALA A 144 -15.10 -6.27 -5.81
N LEU A 145 -16.14 -7.03 -5.47
CA LEU A 145 -16.33 -7.57 -4.12
C LEU A 145 -15.16 -8.49 -3.71
N LEU A 146 -14.76 -9.40 -4.60
CA LEU A 146 -13.63 -10.31 -4.34
C LEU A 146 -12.28 -9.60 -4.28
N ARG A 147 -12.10 -8.48 -4.99
CA ARG A 147 -10.84 -7.72 -5.06
C ARG A 147 -10.72 -6.63 -4.00
N ALA A 148 -11.82 -6.17 -3.39
CA ALA A 148 -11.81 -5.12 -2.38
C ALA A 148 -10.96 -5.51 -1.15
N VAL A 149 -11.10 -6.74 -0.68
CA VAL A 149 -10.34 -7.25 0.48
C VAL A 149 -8.84 -7.32 0.16
N PRO A 150 -8.39 -8.03 -0.90
CA PRO A 150 -6.97 -8.01 -1.29
C PRO A 150 -6.43 -6.60 -1.51
N MET A 151 -7.20 -5.69 -2.09
CA MET A 151 -6.77 -4.30 -2.33
C MET A 151 -6.52 -3.55 -1.02
N ALA A 152 -7.41 -3.67 -0.04
CA ALA A 152 -7.20 -3.07 1.29
C ALA A 152 -5.97 -3.64 2.00
N PHE A 153 -5.76 -4.97 1.92
CA PHE A 153 -4.52 -5.59 2.41
C PHE A 153 -3.29 -5.11 1.65
N GLY A 154 -3.41 -4.89 0.33
CA GLY A 154 -2.35 -4.34 -0.49
C GLY A 154 -1.92 -2.94 -0.03
N PHE A 155 -2.87 -2.06 0.23
CA PHE A 155 -2.57 -0.74 0.79
C PHE A 155 -1.93 -0.84 2.18
N ALA A 156 -2.45 -1.70 3.05
CA ALA A 156 -1.84 -1.94 4.37
C ALA A 156 -0.40 -2.46 4.25
N TRP A 157 -0.15 -3.38 3.32
CA TRP A 157 1.19 -3.90 3.03
C TRP A 157 2.14 -2.83 2.50
N LEU A 158 1.67 -1.96 1.59
CA LEU A 158 2.46 -0.83 1.10
C LEU A 158 2.94 0.06 2.23
N VAL A 159 2.07 0.36 3.20
CA VAL A 159 2.43 1.14 4.38
C VAL A 159 3.55 0.45 5.17
N LEU A 160 3.39 -0.83 5.49
CA LEU A 160 4.40 -1.58 6.23
C LEU A 160 5.71 -1.68 5.44
N LYS A 161 5.65 -1.92 4.13
CA LYS A 161 6.81 -1.95 3.24
C LYS A 161 7.54 -0.61 3.23
N SER A 162 6.81 0.50 3.10
CA SER A 162 7.38 1.86 3.11
C SER A 162 8.07 2.17 4.44
N LEU A 163 7.45 1.82 5.56
CA LEU A 163 8.05 1.96 6.89
C LEU A 163 9.32 1.11 7.03
N TRP A 164 9.28 -0.13 6.54
CA TRP A 164 10.46 -1.00 6.54
C TRP A 164 11.60 -0.41 5.70
N MET A 165 11.30 0.07 4.49
CA MET A 165 12.29 0.68 3.60
C MET A 165 12.89 1.95 4.22
N LEU A 166 12.08 2.72 4.96
CA LEU A 166 12.56 3.90 5.69
C LEU A 166 13.50 3.52 6.84
N ILE A 167 13.11 2.54 7.68
CA ILE A 167 13.92 2.08 8.83
C ILE A 167 15.23 1.45 8.36
N THR A 168 15.22 0.79 7.21
CA THR A 168 16.43 0.16 6.62
C THR A 168 17.24 1.11 5.73
N PHE A 169 16.88 2.40 5.71
CA PHE A 169 17.55 3.44 4.89
C PHE A 169 17.61 3.14 3.40
N GLN A 170 16.67 2.35 2.88
CA GLN A 170 16.55 2.05 1.45
C GLN A 170 15.94 3.22 0.67
N ILE A 171 15.16 4.06 1.35
CA ILE A 171 14.63 5.31 0.81
C ILE A 171 15.11 6.48 1.70
N PRO A 172 15.50 7.61 1.12
CA PRO A 172 15.89 8.78 1.89
C PRO A 172 14.67 9.44 2.54
N ILE A 173 14.89 10.12 3.66
CA ILE A 173 13.84 10.87 4.37
C ILE A 173 13.19 11.93 3.47
N THR A 174 13.95 12.47 2.53
CA THR A 174 13.46 13.44 1.53
C THR A 174 12.40 12.89 0.59
N SER A 175 12.29 11.57 0.47
CA SER A 175 11.20 10.91 -0.29
C SER A 175 9.88 10.82 0.49
N LEU A 176 9.89 11.18 1.77
CA LEU A 176 8.66 11.25 2.56
C LEU A 176 7.95 12.56 2.22
N GLY A 177 6.69 12.44 1.82
CA GLY A 177 5.80 13.60 1.75
C GLY A 177 5.29 13.96 3.13
N GLY A 178 5.43 15.23 3.52
CA GLY A 178 4.73 15.77 4.67
C GLY A 178 3.26 16.06 4.34
N THR A 179 2.58 16.74 5.26
CA THR A 179 1.14 17.05 5.11
C THR A 179 0.86 17.91 3.88
N ILE A 180 1.69 18.92 3.65
CA ILE A 180 1.52 19.87 2.53
C ILE A 180 1.77 19.16 1.19
N THR A 181 2.82 18.36 1.12
CA THR A 181 3.14 17.56 -0.08
C THR A 181 2.01 16.59 -0.40
N THR A 182 1.48 15.90 0.60
CA THR A 182 0.37 14.97 0.43
C THR A 182 -0.85 15.68 -0.16
N ILE A 183 -1.22 16.86 0.37
CA ILE A 183 -2.33 17.66 -0.15
C ILE A 183 -2.07 18.09 -1.60
N SER A 184 -0.84 18.53 -1.92
CA SER A 184 -0.47 18.95 -3.28
C SER A 184 -0.56 17.79 -4.28
N VAL A 185 -0.03 16.62 -3.92
CA VAL A 185 -0.12 15.40 -4.75
C VAL A 185 -1.59 14.98 -4.95
N MET A 186 -2.41 15.03 -3.90
CA MET A 186 -3.84 14.75 -4.01
C MET A 186 -4.56 15.76 -4.93
N ALA A 187 -4.25 17.04 -4.82
CA ALA A 187 -4.83 18.08 -5.67
C ALA A 187 -4.44 17.91 -7.13
N GLU A 188 -3.17 17.65 -7.41
CA GLU A 188 -2.66 17.39 -8.77
C GLU A 188 -3.30 16.13 -9.37
N ALA A 189 -3.30 15.01 -8.65
CA ALA A 189 -3.91 13.78 -9.09
C ALA A 189 -5.40 13.94 -9.37
N THR A 190 -6.12 14.70 -8.52
CA THR A 190 -7.56 14.97 -8.68
C THR A 190 -7.84 15.86 -9.88
N SER A 191 -6.97 16.85 -10.16
CA SER A 191 -7.11 17.72 -11.32
C SER A 191 -6.98 16.96 -12.64
N ALA A 192 -6.16 15.90 -12.67
CA ALA A 192 -6.02 15.03 -13.82
C ALA A 192 -7.25 14.13 -14.02
N ASN A 193 -7.78 13.54 -12.95
CA ASN A 193 -9.00 12.72 -12.96
C ASN A 193 -9.59 12.61 -11.56
N ILE A 194 -10.88 12.90 -11.42
CA ILE A 194 -11.61 12.79 -10.15
C ILE A 194 -11.54 11.38 -9.55
N ALA A 195 -11.43 10.32 -10.38
CA ALA A 195 -11.27 8.95 -9.92
C ALA A 195 -10.03 8.79 -9.02
N ASN A 196 -8.97 9.57 -9.27
CA ASN A 196 -7.75 9.51 -8.47
C ASN A 196 -8.00 9.93 -7.01
N LEU A 197 -8.94 10.85 -6.75
CA LEU A 197 -9.32 11.20 -5.39
C LEU A 197 -9.84 9.99 -4.61
N PHE A 198 -10.62 9.14 -5.27
CA PHE A 198 -11.23 7.97 -4.63
C PHE A 198 -10.20 6.88 -4.31
N ILE A 199 -9.01 6.87 -4.94
CA ILE A 199 -7.91 5.96 -4.58
C ILE A 199 -7.32 6.32 -3.22
N PHE A 200 -7.31 7.61 -2.86
CA PHE A 200 -6.78 8.05 -1.56
C PHE A 200 -7.65 7.62 -0.38
N LEU A 201 -8.96 7.40 -0.56
CA LEU A 201 -9.85 7.00 0.54
C LEU A 201 -9.44 5.66 1.17
N PRO A 202 -9.36 4.55 0.40
CA PRO A 202 -8.91 3.28 0.96
C PRO A 202 -7.44 3.32 1.42
N LEU A 203 -6.58 4.09 0.74
CA LEU A 203 -5.18 4.24 1.12
C LEU A 203 -5.05 4.94 2.49
N ILE A 204 -5.76 6.04 2.71
CA ILE A 204 -5.75 6.77 4.00
C ILE A 204 -6.34 5.90 5.10
N ALA A 205 -7.46 5.22 4.85
CA ALA A 205 -8.09 4.35 5.83
C ALA A 205 -7.16 3.18 6.23
N ALA A 206 -6.47 2.56 5.27
CA ALA A 206 -5.48 1.52 5.54
C ALA A 206 -4.25 2.07 6.29
N ASN A 207 -3.80 3.27 5.94
CA ASN A 207 -2.73 3.98 6.65
C ASN A 207 -3.10 4.17 8.13
N LEU A 208 -4.26 4.75 8.40
CA LEU A 208 -4.74 4.96 9.77
C LEU A 208 -4.84 3.66 10.56
N ALA A 209 -5.31 2.57 9.92
CA ALA A 209 -5.36 1.25 10.55
C ALA A 209 -3.97 0.77 10.95
N MET A 210 -3.00 0.83 10.02
CA MET A 210 -1.65 0.33 10.26
C MET A 210 -0.88 1.19 11.25
N PHE A 211 -0.93 2.52 11.11
CA PHE A 211 -0.25 3.42 12.05
C PHE A 211 -0.79 3.26 13.46
N ASN A 212 -2.11 3.16 13.64
CA ASN A 212 -2.70 2.97 14.96
C ASN A 212 -2.27 1.67 15.64
N LEU A 213 -1.80 0.66 14.90
CA LEU A 213 -1.27 -0.58 15.47
C LEU A 213 0.24 -0.52 15.77
N LEU A 214 0.95 0.51 15.32
CA LEU A 214 2.37 0.64 15.62
C LEU A 214 2.60 0.85 17.12
N PRO A 215 3.62 0.20 17.71
CA PRO A 215 3.97 0.38 19.12
C PRO A 215 4.70 1.73 19.34
N PHE A 216 4.14 2.80 18.80
CA PHE A 216 4.71 4.15 18.90
C PHE A 216 3.91 4.98 19.93
N PRO A 217 4.57 5.66 20.88
CA PRO A 217 3.88 6.53 21.83
C PRO A 217 3.00 7.55 21.11
N ALA A 218 1.83 7.83 21.65
CA ALA A 218 0.72 8.61 21.11
C ALA A 218 -0.27 7.83 20.21
N LEU A 219 0.03 6.58 19.83
CA LEU A 219 -0.86 5.73 19.03
C LEU A 219 -1.48 4.61 19.87
N ASP A 220 -2.59 4.03 19.40
CA ASP A 220 -3.31 2.96 20.12
C ASP A 220 -2.44 1.71 20.33
N GLY A 221 -1.53 1.43 19.39
CA GLY A 221 -0.60 0.30 19.49
C GLY A 221 0.33 0.37 20.70
N ALA A 222 0.74 1.56 21.13
CA ALA A 222 1.51 1.72 22.37
C ALA A 222 0.66 1.41 23.60
N HIS A 223 -0.60 1.82 23.64
CA HIS A 223 -1.54 1.45 24.71
C HIS A 223 -1.79 -0.06 24.77
N ILE A 224 -1.90 -0.71 23.59
CA ILE A 224 -1.98 -2.16 23.48
C ILE A 224 -0.72 -2.81 24.08
N LEU A 225 0.47 -2.32 23.70
CA LEU A 225 1.74 -2.83 24.19
C LEU A 225 1.86 -2.67 25.72
N PHE A 226 1.53 -1.50 26.28
CA PHE A 226 1.54 -1.28 27.73
C PHE A 226 0.54 -2.20 28.43
N THR A 227 -0.65 -2.39 27.87
CA THR A 227 -1.65 -3.32 28.43
C THR A 227 -1.16 -4.79 28.42
N ILE A 228 -0.46 -5.21 27.38
CA ILE A 228 0.17 -6.55 27.32
C ILE A 228 1.26 -6.68 28.38
N ILE A 229 2.10 -5.65 28.56
CA ILE A 229 3.14 -5.64 29.60
C ILE A 229 2.53 -5.73 31.00
N GLU A 230 1.45 -4.97 31.28
CA GLU A 230 0.70 -5.05 32.53
C GLU A 230 0.15 -6.48 32.77
N TRP A 231 -0.40 -7.09 31.72
CA TRP A 231 -0.97 -8.43 31.78
C TRP A 231 0.09 -9.49 32.12
N ILE A 232 1.25 -9.42 31.47
CA ILE A 232 2.36 -10.36 31.73
C ILE A 232 2.94 -10.14 33.13
N ARG A 233 3.17 -8.89 33.53
CA ARG A 233 3.76 -8.55 34.84
C ARG A 233 2.79 -8.69 36.02
N LYS A 234 1.49 -8.79 35.73
CA LYS A 234 0.39 -8.78 36.73
C LYS A 234 0.45 -7.58 37.69
N LYS A 235 1.02 -6.47 37.22
CA LYS A 235 1.15 -5.20 37.97
C LYS A 235 0.88 -4.04 37.02
N PRO A 236 0.06 -3.05 37.42
CA PRO A 236 -0.21 -1.88 36.60
C PRO A 236 1.06 -1.04 36.39
N ILE A 237 1.15 -0.40 35.24
CA ILE A 237 2.19 0.60 34.94
C ILE A 237 1.75 1.91 35.60
N ASN A 238 2.74 2.68 36.04
CA ASN A 238 2.47 4.01 36.61
C ASN A 238 1.88 4.93 35.54
N ARG A 239 0.65 5.37 35.73
CA ARG A 239 -0.10 6.20 34.78
C ARG A 239 0.56 7.51 34.46
N LYS A 240 1.24 8.13 35.43
CA LYS A 240 1.98 9.38 35.19
C LYS A 240 3.12 9.15 34.19
N VAL A 241 3.80 7.99 34.28
CA VAL A 241 4.86 7.60 33.35
C VAL A 241 4.28 7.28 31.98
N GLU A 242 3.20 6.52 31.89
CA GLU A 242 2.50 6.19 30.65
C GLU A 242 2.06 7.46 29.92
N ASN A 243 1.35 8.37 30.62
CA ASN A 243 0.88 9.64 30.05
C ASN A 243 2.05 10.52 29.59
N MET A 244 3.14 10.56 30.36
CA MET A 244 4.34 11.32 29.98
C MET A 244 4.96 10.77 28.71
N ILE A 245 5.08 9.44 28.57
CA ILE A 245 5.62 8.79 27.38
C ILE A 245 4.74 9.13 26.15
N HIS A 246 3.42 9.05 26.30
CA HIS A 246 2.48 9.38 25.22
C HIS A 246 2.56 10.85 24.83
N THR A 247 2.64 11.77 25.82
CA THR A 247 2.77 13.20 25.56
C THR A 247 4.08 13.52 24.82
N ILE A 248 5.21 12.97 25.27
CA ILE A 248 6.50 13.16 24.59
C ILE A 248 6.43 12.58 23.16
N GLY A 249 5.87 11.37 22.99
CA GLY A 249 5.72 10.76 21.68
C GLY A 249 4.87 11.59 20.73
N LEU A 250 3.80 12.23 21.23
CA LEU A 250 2.98 13.13 20.42
C LEU A 250 3.79 14.33 19.92
N PHE A 251 4.56 14.98 20.81
CA PHE A 251 5.40 16.10 20.40
C PHE A 251 6.49 15.70 19.42
N VAL A 252 7.10 14.53 19.62
CA VAL A 252 8.10 13.98 18.68
C VAL A 252 7.45 13.74 17.30
N LEU A 253 6.25 13.15 17.26
CA LEU A 253 5.55 12.90 16.02
C LEU A 253 5.20 14.21 15.29
N LEU A 254 4.68 15.20 16.01
CA LEU A 254 4.36 16.51 15.43
C LEU A 254 5.61 17.22 14.93
N ALA A 255 6.70 17.21 15.71
CA ALA A 255 7.98 17.78 15.28
C ALA A 255 8.52 17.08 14.03
N PHE A 256 8.41 15.75 13.97
CA PHE A 256 8.83 14.97 12.78
C PHE A 256 8.06 15.39 11.52
N VAL A 257 6.72 15.52 11.59
CA VAL A 257 5.89 15.97 10.46
C VAL A 257 6.32 17.34 9.98
N VAL A 258 6.52 18.29 10.91
CA VAL A 258 6.97 19.65 10.57
C VAL A 258 8.36 19.64 9.92
N VAL A 259 9.29 18.85 10.44
CA VAL A 259 10.63 18.71 9.86
C VAL A 259 10.57 18.14 8.44
N VAL A 260 9.76 17.13 8.19
CA VAL A 260 9.57 16.54 6.86
C VAL A 260 9.00 17.58 5.89
N ASP A 261 7.98 18.34 6.31
CA ASP A 261 7.43 19.43 5.50
C ASP A 261 8.48 20.50 5.16
N ILE A 262 9.30 20.92 6.14
CA ILE A 262 10.37 21.90 5.92
C ILE A 262 11.42 21.36 4.94
N ILE A 263 11.89 20.12 5.12
CA ILE A 263 12.88 19.51 4.22
C ILE A 263 12.38 19.50 2.78
N HIS A 264 11.11 19.18 2.57
CA HIS A 264 10.51 19.14 1.24
C HIS A 264 10.38 20.53 0.58
N PHE A 265 10.34 21.60 1.37
CA PHE A 265 10.34 22.99 0.84
C PHE A 265 11.73 23.52 0.53
N VAL A 266 12.77 22.97 1.15
CA VAL A 266 14.15 23.50 1.03
C VAL A 266 14.96 22.72 0.00
N VAL A 267 14.61 21.46 -0.24
CA VAL A 267 15.28 20.58 -1.20
C VAL A 267 14.44 20.44 -2.48
#